data_49661ed8f598a11f4237d83babb3ea4b
#
_entry.id   49661ed8f598a11f4237d83babb3ea4b
#
_cell.length_a   1.000
_cell.length_b   1.000
_cell.length_c   1.000
_cell.angle_alpha   90.00
_cell.angle_beta   90.00
_cell.angle_gamma   90.00
#
_symmetry.space_group_name_H-M   'P 1'
#
loop_
_entity.id
_entity.type
_entity.pdbx_description
1 polymer ?
#
loop_
_entity_poly.entity_id
_entity_poly.type
_entity_poly.pdbx_seq_one_letter_code
_entity_poly.pdbx_strand_id
1 'polypeptide(L)'
;MEKNRKKLIKNAAVFDGHSSGLAQGKKIVIEDDIVTEITADEVSEENFDEVFDGTGMVAMPGMTDAHVHLGCLFAKGEFPVDYATVLTVAKCKDALMAGFTTFRDAGSVSEGLKLAFDEGVLPGPRIYPCGAYISQTCGHGDSEYAHTYRDIQYRHPSSTVLADGVPEIIRAVREQFYRGASHIKLMAGGGCMSSCDPIETVQFTAEEMKAACDVAADYGTYVMAHLYTPKAILRALGAGVRSLEHA
;
A
#
# COMPACT_ATOMS: atom_id res chain seq x y z
N MET A 1 -30.95 14.97 -7.29
CA MET A 1 -30.07 14.59 -8.40
C MET A 1 -28.89 15.54 -8.33
N GLU A 2 -27.73 15.09 -7.87
CA GLU A 2 -26.51 15.89 -7.96
C GLU A 2 -26.23 16.15 -9.43
N LYS A 3 -25.88 17.37 -9.76
CA LYS A 3 -25.57 17.80 -11.12
C LYS A 3 -24.21 17.19 -11.47
N ASN A 4 -24.14 16.40 -12.55
CA ASN A 4 -22.85 15.90 -13.05
C ASN A 4 -21.92 17.09 -13.27
N ARG A 5 -20.83 17.17 -12.51
CA ARG A 5 -19.83 18.22 -12.66
C ARG A 5 -18.90 17.87 -13.82
N LYS A 6 -18.78 18.82 -14.75
CA LYS A 6 -17.88 18.69 -15.88
C LYS A 6 -16.67 19.60 -15.73
N LYS A 7 -15.48 19.01 -15.86
CA LYS A 7 -14.21 19.75 -15.78
C LYS A 7 -13.41 19.56 -17.05
N LEU A 8 -12.69 20.58 -17.45
CA LEU A 8 -11.80 20.57 -18.60
C LEU A 8 -10.38 20.94 -18.16
N ILE A 9 -9.41 20.11 -18.55
CA ILE A 9 -7.99 20.50 -18.53
C ILE A 9 -7.58 20.75 -19.97
N LYS A 10 -7.08 21.97 -20.26
CA LYS A 10 -6.59 22.36 -21.57
C LYS A 10 -5.13 22.79 -21.51
N ASN A 11 -4.47 22.83 -22.67
CA ASN A 11 -3.10 23.32 -22.89
C ASN A 11 -1.98 22.56 -22.15
N ALA A 12 -2.27 21.51 -21.41
CA ALA A 12 -1.26 20.65 -20.83
C ALA A 12 -0.72 19.67 -21.88
N ALA A 13 0.58 19.36 -21.78
CA ALA A 13 1.10 18.14 -22.42
C ALA A 13 0.60 16.92 -21.68
N VAL A 14 0.28 15.84 -22.37
CA VAL A 14 -0.28 14.62 -21.74
C VAL A 14 0.73 13.50 -21.80
N PHE A 15 1.05 12.93 -20.64
CA PHE A 15 1.76 11.66 -20.48
C PHE A 15 0.74 10.57 -20.15
N ASP A 16 0.58 9.59 -21.04
CA ASP A 16 -0.44 8.52 -20.90
C ASP A 16 0.08 7.26 -20.18
N GLY A 17 1.35 7.23 -19.82
CA GLY A 17 1.99 6.06 -19.18
C GLY A 17 2.37 4.92 -20.13
N HIS A 18 2.09 5.03 -21.42
CA HIS A 18 2.35 3.99 -22.43
C HIS A 18 3.25 4.47 -23.56
N SER A 19 3.04 5.67 -24.03
CA SER A 19 3.80 6.26 -25.14
C SER A 19 5.17 6.76 -24.67
N SER A 20 6.15 6.72 -25.56
CA SER A 20 7.52 7.21 -25.27
C SER A 20 7.65 8.75 -25.24
N GLY A 21 6.59 9.49 -25.55
CA GLY A 21 6.58 10.93 -25.64
C GLY A 21 5.34 11.56 -25.03
N LEU A 22 5.37 12.91 -24.96
CA LEU A 22 4.22 13.70 -24.49
C LEU A 22 3.30 14.05 -25.67
N ALA A 23 2.02 13.77 -25.54
CA ALA A 23 1.01 14.21 -26.51
C ALA A 23 0.71 15.69 -26.28
N GLN A 24 0.83 16.50 -27.37
CA GLN A 24 0.55 17.92 -27.37
C GLN A 24 -0.85 18.22 -27.92
N GLY A 25 -1.42 19.36 -27.56
CA GLY A 25 -2.70 19.84 -28.08
C GLY A 25 -3.91 18.99 -27.67
N LYS A 26 -3.78 18.20 -26.61
CA LYS A 26 -4.86 17.41 -26.05
C LYS A 26 -5.63 18.21 -24.99
N LYS A 27 -6.91 17.89 -24.90
CA LYS A 27 -7.82 18.33 -23.85
C LYS A 27 -8.30 17.11 -23.07
N ILE A 28 -8.42 17.22 -21.77
CA ILE A 28 -8.89 16.14 -20.89
C ILE A 28 -10.26 16.57 -20.35
N VAL A 29 -11.28 15.79 -20.67
CA VAL A 29 -12.64 15.97 -20.17
C VAL A 29 -12.85 15.03 -18.99
N ILE A 30 -13.35 15.60 -17.89
CA ILE A 30 -13.65 14.87 -16.67
C ILE A 30 -15.12 15.11 -16.35
N GLU A 31 -15.88 14.02 -16.15
CA GLU A 31 -17.25 14.06 -15.65
C GLU A 31 -17.27 13.43 -14.27
N ASP A 32 -17.64 14.20 -13.26
CA ASP A 32 -17.49 13.85 -11.85
C ASP A 32 -16.04 13.46 -11.51
N ASP A 33 -15.77 12.17 -11.31
CA ASP A 33 -14.45 11.62 -10.94
C ASP A 33 -13.82 10.79 -12.07
N ILE A 34 -14.40 10.80 -13.28
CA ILE A 34 -13.97 9.97 -14.39
C ILE A 34 -13.43 10.81 -15.53
N VAL A 35 -12.25 10.49 -16.02
CA VAL A 35 -11.75 10.99 -17.31
C VAL A 35 -12.55 10.29 -18.39
N THR A 36 -13.46 11.04 -19.06
CA THR A 36 -14.34 10.49 -20.06
C THR A 36 -13.77 10.60 -21.47
N GLU A 37 -12.89 11.59 -21.70
CA GLU A 37 -12.30 11.80 -23.00
C GLU A 37 -10.92 12.47 -22.91
N ILE A 38 -10.01 12.10 -23.81
CA ILE A 38 -8.76 12.80 -24.12
C ILE A 38 -8.75 13.08 -25.60
N THR A 39 -9.06 14.30 -26.02
CA THR A 39 -9.31 14.67 -27.41
C THR A 39 -8.41 15.79 -27.90
N ALA A 40 -8.23 15.88 -29.22
CA ALA A 40 -7.66 17.05 -29.89
C ALA A 40 -8.74 17.99 -30.46
N ASP A 41 -10.00 17.56 -30.42
CA ASP A 41 -11.12 18.30 -30.98
C ASP A 41 -11.38 19.60 -30.22
N GLU A 42 -11.98 20.57 -30.90
CA GLU A 42 -12.43 21.80 -30.25
C GLU A 42 -13.64 21.51 -29.37
N VAL A 43 -13.56 21.96 -28.12
CA VAL A 43 -14.66 21.88 -27.15
C VAL A 43 -15.01 23.29 -26.67
N SER A 44 -16.28 23.59 -26.52
CA SER A 44 -16.71 24.88 -25.96
C SER A 44 -16.54 24.87 -24.46
N GLU A 45 -15.76 25.81 -23.92
CA GLU A 45 -15.48 25.94 -22.49
C GLU A 45 -16.77 26.25 -21.68
N GLU A 46 -17.79 26.81 -22.30
CA GLU A 46 -19.09 27.12 -21.68
C GLU A 46 -19.85 25.86 -21.22
N ASN A 47 -19.45 24.66 -21.74
CA ASN A 47 -20.05 23.39 -21.36
C ASN A 47 -19.47 22.77 -20.08
N PHE A 48 -18.50 23.44 -19.43
CA PHE A 48 -17.79 22.94 -18.26
C PHE A 48 -18.04 23.84 -17.05
N ASP A 49 -18.18 23.20 -15.88
CA ASP A 49 -18.32 23.91 -14.60
C ASP A 49 -16.99 24.49 -14.12
N GLU A 50 -15.86 23.81 -14.50
CA GLU A 50 -14.50 24.24 -14.18
C GLU A 50 -13.58 24.04 -15.40
N VAL A 51 -12.73 25.04 -15.68
CA VAL A 51 -11.72 24.96 -16.74
C VAL A 51 -10.35 25.24 -16.12
N PHE A 52 -9.44 24.29 -16.26
CA PHE A 52 -8.06 24.41 -15.80
C PHE A 52 -7.12 24.60 -17.00
N ASP A 53 -6.37 25.70 -16.99
CA ASP A 53 -5.33 25.97 -17.98
C ASP A 53 -3.99 25.39 -17.52
N GLY A 54 -3.54 24.33 -18.15
CA GLY A 54 -2.29 23.63 -17.87
C GLY A 54 -1.11 24.07 -18.74
N THR A 55 -1.12 25.32 -19.25
CA THR A 55 -0.01 25.83 -20.05
C THR A 55 1.33 25.65 -19.33
N GLY A 56 2.29 24.99 -19.97
CA GLY A 56 3.60 24.70 -19.41
C GLY A 56 3.64 23.52 -18.41
N MET A 57 2.50 22.85 -18.19
CA MET A 57 2.38 21.70 -17.30
C MET A 57 2.27 20.40 -18.10
N VAL A 58 2.47 19.28 -17.38
CA VAL A 58 2.23 17.93 -17.88
C VAL A 58 1.11 17.30 -17.04
N ALA A 59 0.04 16.89 -17.70
CA ALA A 59 -0.96 16.04 -17.11
C ALA A 59 -0.53 14.58 -17.23
N MET A 60 -0.57 13.85 -16.12
CA MET A 60 -0.14 12.44 -16.06
C MET A 60 -1.04 11.65 -15.11
N PRO A 61 -1.11 10.31 -15.24
CA PRO A 61 -1.73 9.48 -14.22
C PRO A 61 -1.09 9.73 -12.86
N GLY A 62 -1.89 9.67 -11.80
CA GLY A 62 -1.37 9.77 -10.44
C GLY A 62 -0.33 8.68 -10.16
N MET A 63 0.70 9.03 -9.39
CA MET A 63 1.77 8.09 -9.04
C MET A 63 1.28 7.04 -8.05
N THR A 64 1.84 5.84 -8.18
CA THR A 64 1.63 4.74 -7.23
C THR A 64 2.91 4.47 -6.47
N ASP A 65 2.86 4.49 -5.13
CA ASP A 65 3.91 3.91 -4.30
C ASP A 65 3.55 2.45 -4.00
N ALA A 66 4.37 1.54 -4.50
CA ALA A 66 4.11 0.11 -4.42
C ALA A 66 4.65 -0.54 -3.15
N HIS A 67 5.36 0.19 -2.30
CA HIS A 67 5.86 -0.29 -1.02
C HIS A 67 5.95 0.84 0.02
N VAL A 68 4.93 0.99 0.83
CA VAL A 68 4.87 2.01 1.88
C VAL A 68 4.40 1.41 3.20
N HIS A 69 4.85 2.00 4.30
CA HIS A 69 4.40 1.68 5.66
C HIS A 69 3.77 2.92 6.27
N LEU A 70 2.52 3.20 5.93
CA LEU A 70 1.86 4.45 6.30
C LEU A 70 1.69 4.63 7.81
N GLY A 71 1.50 3.57 8.57
CA GLY A 71 1.34 3.61 10.02
C GLY A 71 2.63 3.31 10.82
N CYS A 72 3.68 2.73 10.20
CA CYS A 72 4.89 2.28 10.91
C CYS A 72 5.79 3.40 11.42
N LEU A 73 5.78 4.57 10.81
CA LEU A 73 6.60 5.71 11.25
C LEU A 73 6.31 6.13 12.69
N PHE A 74 5.17 5.68 13.22
CA PHE A 74 4.68 6.02 14.56
C PHE A 74 4.51 4.79 15.45
N ALA A 75 4.83 3.58 14.95
CA ALA A 75 4.59 2.31 15.64
C ALA A 75 5.59 1.99 16.75
N LYS A 76 6.54 2.87 17.06
CA LYS A 76 7.53 2.66 18.12
C LYS A 76 6.98 2.81 19.56
N GLY A 77 5.66 2.76 19.74
CA GLY A 77 5.04 2.84 21.06
C GLY A 77 5.15 4.21 21.76
N GLU A 78 5.67 5.22 21.05
CA GLU A 78 5.92 6.55 21.62
C GLU A 78 4.68 7.46 21.56
N PHE A 79 3.65 7.06 20.77
CA PHE A 79 2.46 7.89 20.56
C PHE A 79 1.17 7.10 20.83
N PRO A 80 0.14 7.75 21.39
CA PRO A 80 -1.20 7.20 21.42
C PRO A 80 -1.72 6.89 20.00
N VAL A 81 -2.51 5.82 19.87
CA VAL A 81 -3.00 5.31 18.56
C VAL A 81 -3.78 6.35 17.78
N ASP A 82 -4.59 7.15 18.46
CA ASP A 82 -5.39 8.24 17.87
C ASP A 82 -4.48 9.33 17.28
N TYR A 83 -3.44 9.73 18.01
CA TYR A 83 -2.45 10.69 17.52
C TYR A 83 -1.67 10.14 16.31
N ALA A 84 -1.22 8.88 16.38
CA ALA A 84 -0.55 8.22 15.26
C ALA A 84 -1.45 8.18 14.01
N THR A 85 -2.75 7.93 14.18
CA THR A 85 -3.73 7.96 13.08
C THR A 85 -3.83 9.34 12.45
N VAL A 86 -3.94 10.40 13.26
CA VAL A 86 -3.99 11.80 12.77
C VAL A 86 -2.73 12.17 12.00
N LEU A 87 -1.54 11.77 12.49
CA LEU A 87 -0.28 11.98 11.77
C LEU A 87 -0.26 11.23 10.43
N THR A 88 -0.77 9.99 10.39
CA THR A 88 -0.87 9.21 9.15
C THR A 88 -1.77 9.93 8.13
N VAL A 89 -2.93 10.45 8.55
CA VAL A 89 -3.82 11.24 7.69
C VAL A 89 -3.10 12.47 7.12
N ALA A 90 -2.36 13.20 7.96
CA ALA A 90 -1.61 14.36 7.50
C ALA A 90 -0.56 13.97 6.44
N LYS A 91 0.17 12.85 6.65
CA LYS A 91 1.14 12.34 5.68
C LYS A 91 0.51 11.84 4.38
N CYS A 92 -0.65 11.21 4.45
CA CYS A 92 -1.42 10.82 3.27
C CYS A 92 -1.83 12.04 2.44
N LYS A 93 -2.24 13.12 3.11
CA LYS A 93 -2.56 14.39 2.43
C LYS A 93 -1.32 14.99 1.76
N ASP A 94 -0.19 15.06 2.47
CA ASP A 94 1.07 15.57 1.91
C ASP A 94 1.48 14.78 0.66
N ALA A 95 1.39 13.45 0.72
CA ALA A 95 1.72 12.57 -0.38
C ALA A 95 0.76 12.74 -1.57
N LEU A 96 -0.55 12.89 -1.31
CA LEU A 96 -1.54 13.18 -2.35
C LEU A 96 -1.19 14.50 -3.08
N MET A 97 -0.83 15.55 -2.32
CA MET A 97 -0.41 16.82 -2.89
C MET A 97 0.92 16.76 -3.64
N ALA A 98 1.76 15.76 -3.34
CA ALA A 98 2.97 15.45 -4.12
C ALA A 98 2.70 14.58 -5.36
N GLY A 99 1.43 14.22 -5.63
CA GLY A 99 1.01 13.47 -6.81
C GLY A 99 0.90 11.94 -6.61
N PHE A 100 1.10 11.43 -5.39
CA PHE A 100 0.86 10.02 -5.09
C PHE A 100 -0.60 9.78 -4.79
N THR A 101 -1.32 9.20 -5.75
CA THR A 101 -2.76 8.95 -5.65
C THR A 101 -3.10 7.54 -5.21
N THR A 102 -2.13 6.63 -5.17
CA THR A 102 -2.33 5.22 -4.82
C THR A 102 -1.16 4.69 -4.00
N PHE A 103 -1.47 3.92 -2.96
CA PHE A 103 -0.50 3.22 -2.12
C PHE A 103 -0.80 1.74 -2.04
N ARG A 104 0.25 0.91 -2.20
CA ARG A 104 0.25 -0.48 -1.76
C ARG A 104 0.96 -0.55 -0.41
N ASP A 105 0.18 -0.61 0.66
CA ASP A 105 0.73 -0.63 2.01
C ASP A 105 1.33 -2.01 2.34
N ALA A 106 2.56 -2.00 2.81
CA ALA A 106 3.30 -3.20 3.19
C ALA A 106 3.20 -3.51 4.69
N GLY A 107 2.26 -2.86 5.38
CA GLY A 107 1.91 -3.11 6.78
C GLY A 107 1.64 -1.83 7.55
N SER A 108 0.76 -1.97 8.54
CA SER A 108 0.39 -0.99 9.54
C SER A 108 -0.76 -0.02 9.25
N VAL A 109 -1.34 -0.02 8.07
CA VAL A 109 -2.56 0.76 7.83
C VAL A 109 -3.78 0.01 8.36
N SER A 110 -4.62 0.71 9.12
CA SER A 110 -5.89 0.17 9.58
C SER A 110 -6.96 0.22 8.48
N GLU A 111 -7.86 -0.76 8.50
CA GLU A 111 -9.07 -0.79 7.66
C GLU A 111 -9.90 0.50 7.80
N GLY A 112 -10.04 1.02 9.02
CA GLY A 112 -10.80 2.24 9.27
C GLY A 112 -10.25 3.47 8.55
N LEU A 113 -8.94 3.59 8.39
CA LEU A 113 -8.33 4.68 7.63
C LEU A 113 -8.60 4.54 6.12
N LYS A 114 -8.45 3.31 5.59
CA LYS A 114 -8.83 3.02 4.20
C LYS A 114 -10.28 3.38 3.94
N LEU A 115 -11.19 2.94 4.80
CA LEU A 115 -12.62 3.20 4.67
C LEU A 115 -12.92 4.71 4.68
N ALA A 116 -12.27 5.48 5.56
CA ALA A 116 -12.46 6.93 5.64
C ALA A 116 -12.05 7.66 4.35
N PHE A 117 -11.02 7.17 3.65
CA PHE A 117 -10.64 7.71 2.34
C PHE A 117 -11.57 7.23 1.23
N ASP A 118 -11.94 5.95 1.21
CA ASP A 118 -12.82 5.39 0.18
C ASP A 118 -14.22 6.00 0.21
N GLU A 119 -14.75 6.30 1.40
CA GLU A 119 -16.05 6.96 1.59
C GLU A 119 -15.99 8.49 1.45
N GLY A 120 -14.80 9.06 1.22
CA GLY A 120 -14.63 10.50 1.08
C GLY A 120 -14.83 11.30 2.37
N VAL A 121 -14.80 10.67 3.53
CA VAL A 121 -14.81 11.34 4.85
C VAL A 121 -13.58 12.24 4.99
N LEU A 122 -12.45 11.78 4.44
CA LEU A 122 -11.21 12.53 4.39
C LEU A 122 -10.62 12.49 2.98
N PRO A 123 -10.01 13.58 2.48
CA PRO A 123 -9.26 13.53 1.24
C PRO A 123 -7.97 12.76 1.44
N GLY A 124 -7.71 11.79 0.57
CA GLY A 124 -6.51 10.97 0.64
C GLY A 124 -6.32 10.07 -0.58
N PRO A 125 -5.19 9.38 -0.66
CA PRO A 125 -4.91 8.43 -1.73
C PRO A 125 -5.75 7.17 -1.58
N ARG A 126 -5.89 6.41 -2.67
CA ARG A 126 -6.41 5.05 -2.63
C ARG A 126 -5.38 4.14 -1.97
N ILE A 127 -5.81 3.34 -0.98
CA ILE A 127 -4.92 2.45 -0.24
C ILE A 127 -5.31 1.00 -0.49
N TYR A 128 -4.31 0.18 -0.82
CA TYR A 128 -4.39 -1.28 -0.84
C TYR A 128 -3.64 -1.82 0.38
N PRO A 129 -4.31 -2.13 1.51
CA PRO A 129 -3.67 -2.54 2.74
C PRO A 129 -3.34 -4.03 2.73
N CYS A 130 -2.25 -4.42 3.40
CA CYS A 130 -2.03 -5.83 3.76
C CYS A 130 -2.48 -6.16 5.20
N GLY A 131 -2.96 -5.17 5.95
CA GLY A 131 -3.21 -5.30 7.38
C GLY A 131 -1.90 -5.33 8.18
N ALA A 132 -1.84 -6.18 9.18
CA ALA A 132 -0.59 -6.46 9.87
C ALA A 132 0.32 -7.35 9.01
N TYR A 133 1.61 -7.06 8.97
CA TYR A 133 2.55 -8.02 8.39
C TYR A 133 2.73 -9.23 9.31
N ILE A 134 2.92 -10.40 8.72
CA ILE A 134 3.08 -11.67 9.44
C ILE A 134 4.58 -11.97 9.56
N SER A 135 5.02 -12.24 10.78
CA SER A 135 6.40 -12.58 11.11
C SER A 135 6.44 -13.84 11.95
N GLN A 136 7.52 -14.60 11.85
CA GLN A 136 7.81 -15.65 12.83
C GLN A 136 8.31 -15.07 14.14
N THR A 137 8.33 -15.84 15.22
CA THR A 137 9.04 -15.52 16.45
C THR A 137 10.52 -15.22 16.15
N CYS A 138 11.06 -14.16 16.73
CA CYS A 138 12.41 -13.65 16.48
C CYS A 138 12.68 -13.32 15.00
N GLY A 139 11.63 -12.98 14.23
CA GLY A 139 11.73 -12.54 12.85
C GLY A 139 11.73 -11.03 12.73
N HIS A 140 11.87 -10.52 11.49
CA HIS A 140 11.98 -9.10 11.18
C HIS A 140 10.81 -8.25 11.68
N GLY A 141 9.62 -8.84 11.78
CA GLY A 141 8.45 -8.19 12.36
C GLY A 141 8.32 -8.33 13.88
N ASP A 142 9.15 -9.12 14.53
CA ASP A 142 9.20 -9.26 16.00
C ASP A 142 10.17 -8.22 16.58
N SER A 143 9.77 -6.96 16.52
CA SER A 143 10.62 -5.80 16.76
C SER A 143 10.92 -5.49 18.23
N GLU A 144 10.50 -6.35 19.16
CA GLU A 144 10.84 -6.16 20.57
C GLU A 144 12.30 -6.50 20.84
N TYR A 145 12.94 -5.68 21.68
CA TYR A 145 14.29 -5.98 22.15
C TYR A 145 14.31 -7.34 22.84
N ALA A 146 15.29 -8.18 22.46
CA ALA A 146 15.44 -9.55 22.94
C ALA A 146 15.46 -9.71 24.49
N HIS A 147 15.52 -8.62 25.23
CA HIS A 147 15.63 -8.57 26.68
C HIS A 147 14.47 -7.84 27.37
N THR A 148 13.46 -7.38 26.65
CA THR A 148 12.25 -6.78 27.22
C THR A 148 11.14 -7.80 27.33
N TYR A 149 10.43 -7.81 28.47
CA TYR A 149 9.22 -8.61 28.62
C TYR A 149 8.23 -8.24 27.50
N ARG A 150 7.73 -9.23 26.80
CA ARG A 150 6.68 -9.07 25.79
C ARG A 150 5.41 -8.57 26.44
N ASP A 151 5.25 -7.26 26.55
CA ASP A 151 3.96 -6.69 26.97
C ASP A 151 3.06 -6.55 25.74
N ILE A 152 2.24 -7.58 25.54
CA ILE A 152 1.29 -7.70 24.42
C ILE A 152 0.29 -6.51 24.38
N GLN A 153 0.12 -5.78 25.48
CA GLN A 153 -0.85 -4.70 25.60
C GLN A 153 -0.48 -3.44 24.81
N TYR A 154 0.80 -3.24 24.49
CA TYR A 154 1.28 -2.03 23.79
C TYR A 154 1.55 -2.20 22.31
N ARG A 155 1.34 -3.39 21.73
CA ARG A 155 1.46 -3.58 20.29
C ARG A 155 0.31 -2.90 19.57
N HIS A 156 0.62 -2.07 18.58
CA HIS A 156 -0.40 -1.57 17.66
C HIS A 156 -1.02 -2.78 16.92
N PRO A 157 -2.33 -3.04 17.06
CA PRO A 157 -2.95 -4.29 16.55
C PRO A 157 -2.81 -4.47 15.04
N SER A 158 -2.49 -3.40 14.32
CA SER A 158 -2.36 -3.41 12.86
C SER A 158 -0.92 -3.51 12.36
N SER A 159 0.11 -3.58 13.23
CA SER A 159 1.49 -3.58 12.74
C SER A 159 2.05 -4.97 12.48
N THR A 160 1.94 -5.90 13.42
CA THR A 160 2.54 -7.24 13.34
C THR A 160 1.62 -8.32 13.90
N VAL A 161 1.61 -9.49 13.25
CA VAL A 161 1.11 -10.75 13.78
C VAL A 161 2.25 -11.75 13.80
N LEU A 162 2.54 -12.34 14.98
CA LEU A 162 3.47 -13.46 15.09
C LEU A 162 2.72 -14.76 14.85
N ALA A 163 3.30 -15.61 14.00
CA ALA A 163 2.75 -16.91 13.66
C ALA A 163 3.87 -17.90 13.36
N ASP A 164 3.86 -19.04 14.04
CA ASP A 164 4.81 -20.12 13.88
C ASP A 164 4.07 -21.42 13.55
N GLY A 165 4.48 -22.08 12.48
CA GLY A 165 3.84 -23.28 11.97
C GLY A 165 2.62 -23.02 11.08
N VAL A 166 2.35 -23.98 10.20
CA VAL A 166 1.30 -23.88 9.17
C VAL A 166 -0.09 -23.52 9.71
N PRO A 167 -0.58 -24.09 10.84
CA PRO A 167 -1.91 -23.73 11.35
C PRO A 167 -2.03 -22.27 11.77
N GLU A 168 -0.98 -21.72 12.39
CA GLU A 168 -0.99 -20.32 12.81
C GLU A 168 -0.89 -19.35 11.63
N ILE A 169 -0.07 -19.70 10.63
CA ILE A 169 0.01 -18.94 9.37
C ILE A 169 -1.35 -18.88 8.68
N ILE A 170 -2.05 -20.02 8.53
CA ILE A 170 -3.38 -20.05 7.91
C ILE A 170 -4.36 -19.15 8.68
N ARG A 171 -4.35 -19.21 10.01
CA ARG A 171 -5.19 -18.35 10.86
C ARG A 171 -4.85 -16.89 10.67
N ALA A 172 -3.56 -16.54 10.75
CA ALA A 172 -3.09 -15.17 10.62
C ALA A 172 -3.48 -14.54 9.27
N VAL A 173 -3.30 -15.27 8.16
CA VAL A 173 -3.67 -14.82 6.81
C VAL A 173 -5.17 -14.58 6.71
N ARG A 174 -6.01 -15.50 7.20
CA ARG A 174 -7.46 -15.35 7.19
C ARG A 174 -7.94 -14.18 8.03
N GLU A 175 -7.30 -13.92 9.17
CA GLU A 175 -7.58 -12.76 10.02
C GLU A 175 -7.26 -11.44 9.30
N GLN A 176 -6.18 -11.37 8.50
CA GLN A 176 -5.91 -10.16 7.72
C GLN A 176 -6.99 -9.94 6.65
N PHE A 177 -7.42 -10.98 5.94
CA PHE A 177 -8.52 -10.85 4.98
C PHE A 177 -9.84 -10.47 5.63
N TYR A 178 -10.16 -11.05 6.79
CA TYR A 178 -11.33 -10.65 7.58
C TYR A 178 -11.31 -9.16 7.93
N ARG A 179 -10.12 -8.59 8.14
CA ARG A 179 -9.90 -7.16 8.40
C ARG A 179 -9.74 -6.30 7.13
N GLY A 180 -10.06 -6.82 5.96
CA GLY A 180 -10.07 -6.05 4.71
C GLY A 180 -8.73 -5.93 3.99
N ALA A 181 -7.76 -6.81 4.28
CA ALA A 181 -6.49 -6.83 3.54
C ALA A 181 -6.71 -7.13 2.06
N SER A 182 -6.01 -6.42 1.20
CA SER A 182 -6.02 -6.60 -0.26
C SER A 182 -5.02 -7.66 -0.72
N HIS A 183 -3.99 -7.90 0.06
CA HIS A 183 -2.90 -8.85 -0.15
C HIS A 183 -2.26 -9.16 1.21
N ILE A 184 -1.31 -10.09 1.24
CA ILE A 184 -0.63 -10.49 2.47
C ILE A 184 0.83 -10.06 2.42
N LYS A 185 1.37 -9.59 3.56
CA LYS A 185 2.80 -9.34 3.74
C LYS A 185 3.41 -10.34 4.71
N LEU A 186 4.47 -11.04 4.25
CA LEU A 186 5.34 -11.87 5.09
C LEU A 186 6.70 -11.19 5.31
N MET A 187 7.27 -11.37 6.48
CA MET A 187 8.68 -11.09 6.76
C MET A 187 9.47 -12.39 6.56
N ALA A 188 10.00 -12.60 5.33
CA ALA A 188 10.61 -13.87 4.91
C ALA A 188 12.15 -13.88 4.98
N GLY A 189 12.73 -12.78 5.41
CA GLY A 189 14.17 -12.64 5.64
C GLY A 189 14.47 -11.68 6.76
N GLY A 190 15.71 -11.66 7.21
CA GLY A 190 16.19 -10.69 8.17
C GLY A 190 16.27 -9.29 7.58
N GLY A 191 16.56 -8.30 8.42
CA GLY A 191 16.61 -6.90 8.00
C GLY A 191 17.54 -6.04 8.85
N CYS A 192 17.57 -4.75 8.52
CA CYS A 192 18.45 -3.78 9.18
C CYS A 192 17.74 -2.94 10.27
N MET A 193 16.42 -3.10 10.43
CA MET A 193 15.61 -2.30 11.37
C MET A 193 15.31 -3.01 12.69
N SER A 194 15.64 -4.29 12.81
CA SER A 194 15.44 -5.12 14.00
C SER A 194 16.77 -5.56 14.59
N SER A 195 16.79 -5.81 15.88
CA SER A 195 18.00 -6.16 16.62
C SER A 195 18.24 -7.67 16.76
N CYS A 196 17.24 -8.50 16.41
CA CYS A 196 17.25 -9.93 16.69
C CYS A 196 17.48 -10.78 15.43
N ASP A 197 17.38 -10.21 14.24
CA ASP A 197 17.41 -10.95 12.98
C ASP A 197 18.46 -10.39 12.00
N PRO A 198 19.67 -10.94 12.02
CA PRO A 198 20.69 -10.58 11.03
C PRO A 198 20.16 -10.70 9.61
N ILE A 199 20.61 -9.79 8.73
CA ILE A 199 20.13 -9.67 7.34
C ILE A 199 20.25 -10.95 6.52
N GLU A 200 21.20 -11.82 6.90
CA GLU A 200 21.45 -13.12 6.26
C GLU A 200 20.42 -14.18 6.63
N THR A 201 19.57 -13.95 7.62
CA THR A 201 18.61 -14.96 8.08
C THR A 201 17.52 -15.18 7.05
N VAL A 202 17.10 -16.44 6.94
CA VAL A 202 15.95 -16.85 6.15
C VAL A 202 14.84 -17.21 7.11
N GLN A 203 13.74 -16.50 7.02
CA GLN A 203 12.61 -16.66 7.93
C GLN A 203 11.50 -17.43 7.26
N PHE A 204 10.69 -18.11 8.06
CA PHE A 204 9.71 -19.11 7.65
C PHE A 204 10.29 -20.31 6.89
N THR A 205 9.70 -21.46 7.10
CA THR A 205 9.92 -22.66 6.28
C THR A 205 9.22 -22.54 4.93
N ALA A 206 9.54 -23.42 3.99
CA ALA A 206 8.87 -23.46 2.70
C ALA A 206 7.36 -23.80 2.84
N GLU A 207 7.03 -24.67 3.78
CA GLU A 207 5.66 -25.11 4.06
C GLU A 207 4.81 -23.95 4.63
N GLU A 208 5.36 -23.15 5.52
CA GLU A 208 4.69 -21.97 6.09
C GLU A 208 4.42 -20.91 5.01
N MET A 209 5.42 -20.58 4.20
CA MET A 209 5.24 -19.64 3.10
C MET A 209 4.22 -20.16 2.08
N LYS A 210 4.29 -21.47 1.76
CA LYS A 210 3.32 -22.07 0.84
C LYS A 210 1.91 -22.00 1.37
N ALA A 211 1.71 -22.28 2.67
CA ALA A 211 0.39 -22.19 3.28
C ALA A 211 -0.19 -20.77 3.20
N ALA A 212 0.64 -19.74 3.40
CA ALA A 212 0.21 -18.35 3.21
C ALA A 212 -0.18 -18.05 1.76
N CYS A 213 0.62 -18.53 0.81
CA CYS A 213 0.38 -18.35 -0.63
C CYS A 213 -0.90 -19.07 -1.09
N ASP A 214 -1.13 -20.30 -0.63
CA ASP A 214 -2.33 -21.08 -0.97
C ASP A 214 -3.60 -20.36 -0.47
N VAL A 215 -3.61 -19.92 0.79
CA VAL A 215 -4.76 -19.17 1.32
C VAL A 215 -4.96 -17.86 0.56
N ALA A 216 -3.89 -17.11 0.27
CA ALA A 216 -4.02 -15.87 -0.50
C ALA A 216 -4.57 -16.11 -1.91
N ALA A 217 -4.16 -17.20 -2.56
CA ALA A 217 -4.67 -17.60 -3.87
C ALA A 217 -6.17 -17.97 -3.83
N ASP A 218 -6.62 -18.67 -2.76
CA ASP A 218 -8.04 -18.97 -2.55
C ASP A 218 -8.90 -17.71 -2.42
N TYR A 219 -8.31 -16.60 -1.91
CA TYR A 219 -8.95 -15.29 -1.87
C TYR A 219 -8.75 -14.46 -3.15
N GLY A 220 -8.15 -15.04 -4.21
CA GLY A 220 -7.94 -14.37 -5.49
C GLY A 220 -6.83 -13.32 -5.49
N THR A 221 -5.91 -13.36 -4.52
CA THR A 221 -4.85 -12.38 -4.37
C THR A 221 -3.46 -13.05 -4.18
N TYR A 222 -2.52 -12.37 -3.57
CA TYR A 222 -1.13 -12.81 -3.53
C TYR A 222 -0.43 -12.47 -2.21
N VAL A 223 0.77 -13.05 -2.04
CA VAL A 223 1.70 -12.73 -0.97
C VAL A 223 2.85 -11.88 -1.52
N MET A 224 3.18 -10.79 -0.81
CA MET A 224 4.44 -10.06 -0.92
C MET A 224 5.36 -10.39 0.26
N ALA A 225 6.67 -10.41 0.06
CA ALA A 225 7.62 -10.83 1.09
C ALA A 225 8.81 -9.89 1.20
N HIS A 226 9.15 -9.48 2.44
CA HIS A 226 10.41 -8.84 2.79
C HIS A 226 11.52 -9.87 2.81
N LEU A 227 12.60 -9.65 2.09
CA LEU A 227 13.75 -10.55 2.01
C LEU A 227 14.92 -9.88 1.26
N TYR A 228 16.16 -10.35 1.52
CA TYR A 228 17.36 -9.83 0.86
C TYR A 228 18.22 -10.91 0.20
N THR A 229 18.27 -12.11 0.79
CA THR A 229 19.28 -13.10 0.38
C THR A 229 18.78 -13.99 -0.76
N PRO A 230 19.67 -14.49 -1.65
CA PRO A 230 19.28 -15.42 -2.70
C PRO A 230 18.56 -16.67 -2.15
N LYS A 231 18.96 -17.15 -0.96
CA LYS A 231 18.34 -18.31 -0.33
C LYS A 231 16.89 -18.02 0.09
N ALA A 232 16.61 -16.82 0.65
CA ALA A 232 15.25 -16.40 1.00
C ALA A 232 14.40 -16.20 -0.26
N ILE A 233 14.97 -15.55 -1.29
CA ILE A 233 14.32 -15.30 -2.58
C ILE A 233 13.89 -16.62 -3.24
N LEU A 234 14.81 -17.58 -3.37
CA LEU A 234 14.51 -18.87 -4.01
C LEU A 234 13.47 -19.67 -3.23
N ARG A 235 13.50 -19.62 -1.89
CA ARG A 235 12.48 -20.27 -1.05
C ARG A 235 11.11 -19.63 -1.26
N ALA A 236 11.04 -18.31 -1.24
CA ALA A 236 9.80 -17.55 -1.43
C ALA A 236 9.19 -17.81 -2.82
N LEU A 237 10.00 -17.78 -3.88
CA LEU A 237 9.55 -18.10 -5.24
C LEU A 237 9.03 -19.54 -5.33
N GLY A 238 9.75 -20.51 -4.75
CA GLY A 238 9.31 -21.91 -4.72
C GLY A 238 8.01 -22.13 -3.96
N ALA A 239 7.71 -21.29 -2.97
CA ALA A 239 6.48 -21.32 -2.21
C ALA A 239 5.29 -20.60 -2.90
N GLY A 240 5.53 -19.80 -3.95
CA GLY A 240 4.50 -19.10 -4.70
C GLY A 240 4.34 -17.61 -4.36
N VAL A 241 5.29 -17.01 -3.64
CA VAL A 241 5.32 -15.55 -3.39
C VAL A 241 5.42 -14.81 -4.72
N ARG A 242 4.59 -13.79 -4.91
CA ARG A 242 4.50 -13.06 -6.18
C ARG A 242 5.24 -11.72 -6.18
N SER A 243 5.42 -11.10 -5.03
CA SER A 243 6.13 -9.81 -4.93
C SER A 243 7.28 -9.95 -3.95
N LEU A 244 8.48 -9.76 -4.45
CA LEU A 244 9.71 -9.79 -3.67
C LEU A 244 10.11 -8.35 -3.37
N GLU A 245 10.22 -8.03 -2.08
CA GLU A 245 10.49 -6.67 -1.64
C GLU A 245 11.95 -6.56 -1.20
N HIS A 246 12.63 -5.51 -1.64
CA HIS A 246 14.04 -5.21 -1.34
C HIS A 246 15.07 -6.17 -2.00
N ALA A 247 14.64 -7.11 -2.81
CA ALA A 247 15.50 -8.12 -3.47
C ALA A 247 16.38 -7.51 -4.58
#